data_3bb2cb1d5ba67d65749ef4770a447108
#
_entry.id   3bb2cb1d5ba67d65749ef4770a447108
#
_cell.length_a   1.000
_cell.length_b   1.000
_cell.length_c   1.000
_cell.angle_alpha   90.00
_cell.angle_beta   90.00
_cell.angle_gamma   90.00
#
_symmetry.space_group_name_H-M   'P 1'
#
loop_
_entity.id
_entity.type
_entity.pdbx_description
1 polymer ?
#
loop_
_entity_poly.entity_id
_entity_poly.type
_entity_poly.pdbx_seq_one_letter_code
_entity_poly.pdbx_strand_id
1 'polypeptide(L)'
;MHGSGNKPPGLVPNKFLYMTKDLQRLASYCKVPIQAPSNPFEAMFEKGSLSAMRFVTAVELHSPELTEQVSRELWRRIWSKNQDITTPESLKEAGEKAGLPADQLQRLVGLAVSQEVKEKLKLMTQEALNHKAFGFPLIVAHIDGRPEIFFGSDRFELLAHLLGES
;
A
#
# COMPACT_ATOMS: atom_id res chain seq x y z
N MET A 1 5.86 5.68 -10.18
CA MET A 1 7.31 5.95 -10.28
C MET A 1 7.71 6.67 -11.56
N HIS A 2 7.12 6.39 -12.74
CA HIS A 2 7.43 7.18 -13.95
C HIS A 2 7.21 8.69 -13.78
N GLY A 3 6.11 9.09 -13.15
CA GLY A 3 5.80 10.52 -12.94
C GLY A 3 6.69 11.25 -11.93
N SER A 4 7.44 10.55 -11.08
CA SER A 4 8.31 11.14 -10.05
C SER A 4 9.81 11.07 -10.40
N GLY A 5 10.18 10.39 -11.50
CA GLY A 5 11.59 10.16 -11.88
C GLY A 5 12.37 9.22 -10.95
N ASN A 6 11.72 8.64 -9.93
CA ASN A 6 12.37 7.74 -8.99
C ASN A 6 12.46 6.30 -9.51
N LYS A 7 13.43 5.54 -9.00
CA LYS A 7 13.61 4.11 -9.28
C LYS A 7 13.34 3.28 -8.02
N PRO A 8 12.65 2.12 -8.16
CA PRO A 8 12.47 1.20 -7.04
C PRO A 8 13.83 0.76 -6.46
N PRO A 9 13.97 0.68 -5.12
CA PRO A 9 15.22 0.21 -4.51
C PRO A 9 15.60 -1.20 -4.96
N GLY A 10 14.62 -2.05 -5.29
CA GLY A 10 14.86 -3.39 -5.83
C GLY A 10 15.59 -3.44 -7.19
N LEU A 11 15.62 -2.33 -7.93
CA LEU A 11 16.37 -2.20 -9.19
C LEU A 11 17.81 -1.70 -9.00
N VAL A 12 18.22 -1.41 -7.76
CA VAL A 12 19.57 -0.96 -7.41
C VAL A 12 20.21 -2.03 -6.54
N PRO A 13 21.22 -2.81 -7.02
CA PRO A 13 21.70 -4.01 -6.33
C PRO A 13 22.04 -3.81 -4.85
N ASN A 14 22.86 -2.80 -4.52
CA ASN A 14 23.24 -2.54 -3.13
C ASN A 14 22.06 -2.13 -2.24
N LYS A 15 21.07 -1.41 -2.79
CA LYS A 15 19.85 -1.06 -2.05
C LYS A 15 18.98 -2.30 -1.81
N PHE A 16 18.91 -3.21 -2.75
CA PHE A 16 18.16 -4.47 -2.60
C PHE A 16 18.76 -5.33 -1.49
N LEU A 17 20.10 -5.49 -1.46
CA LEU A 17 20.81 -6.24 -0.42
C LEU A 17 20.61 -5.61 0.97
N TYR A 18 20.69 -4.28 1.07
CA TYR A 18 20.43 -3.57 2.31
C TYR A 18 18.98 -3.77 2.76
N MET A 19 18.02 -3.54 1.87
CA MET A 19 16.59 -3.67 2.15
C MET A 19 16.23 -5.04 2.72
N THR A 20 16.80 -6.12 2.22
CA THR A 20 16.54 -7.48 2.72
C THR A 20 16.93 -7.62 4.20
N LYS A 21 18.08 -7.09 4.60
CA LYS A 21 18.54 -7.11 6.01
C LYS A 21 17.72 -6.15 6.87
N ASP A 22 17.39 -4.99 6.34
CA ASP A 22 16.67 -3.94 7.05
C ASP A 22 15.23 -4.35 7.37
N LEU A 23 14.54 -4.95 6.42
CA LEU A 23 13.20 -5.52 6.63
C LEU A 23 13.17 -6.58 7.75
N GLN A 24 14.20 -7.42 7.85
CA GLN A 24 14.29 -8.40 8.96
C GLN A 24 14.45 -7.71 10.32
N ARG A 25 15.24 -6.63 10.39
CA ARG A 25 15.40 -5.84 11.62
C ARG A 25 14.11 -5.13 12.00
N LEU A 26 13.44 -4.50 11.03
CA LEU A 26 12.15 -3.85 11.24
C LEU A 26 11.06 -4.84 11.66
N ALA A 27 11.02 -6.04 11.06
CA ALA A 27 10.10 -7.10 11.45
C ALA A 27 10.27 -7.47 12.93
N SER A 28 11.52 -7.63 13.38
CA SER A 28 11.84 -7.92 14.78
C SER A 28 11.50 -6.76 15.71
N TYR A 29 11.88 -5.55 15.33
CA TYR A 29 11.64 -4.34 16.12
C TYR A 29 10.15 -4.03 16.28
N CYS A 30 9.41 -4.03 15.17
CA CYS A 30 7.98 -3.74 15.15
C CYS A 30 7.11 -4.95 15.56
N LYS A 31 7.70 -6.14 15.76
CA LYS A 31 7.00 -7.40 16.05
C LYS A 31 5.95 -7.75 14.97
N VAL A 32 6.26 -7.47 13.72
CA VAL A 32 5.42 -7.78 12.55
C VAL A 32 6.03 -8.97 11.83
N PRO A 33 5.25 -10.04 11.53
CA PRO A 33 5.77 -11.22 10.84
C PRO A 33 5.97 -10.93 9.34
N ILE A 34 7.08 -10.28 8.98
CA ILE A 34 7.45 -10.01 7.58
C ILE A 34 8.23 -11.19 7.04
N GLN A 35 7.76 -11.74 5.93
CA GLN A 35 8.41 -12.76 5.13
C GLN A 35 8.43 -12.31 3.67
N ALA A 36 9.61 -12.21 3.09
CA ALA A 36 9.71 -11.87 1.67
C ALA A 36 8.99 -12.93 0.81
N PRO A 37 8.32 -12.53 -0.29
CA PRO A 37 7.79 -13.48 -1.26
C PRO A 37 8.89 -14.41 -1.78
N SER A 38 8.54 -15.64 -2.13
CA SER A 38 9.48 -16.64 -2.66
C SER A 38 10.17 -16.18 -3.95
N ASN A 39 9.47 -15.42 -4.78
CA ASN A 39 10.01 -14.71 -5.94
C ASN A 39 9.68 -13.20 -5.82
N PRO A 40 10.55 -12.42 -5.14
CA PRO A 40 10.30 -10.98 -4.95
C PRO A 40 10.24 -10.19 -6.26
N PHE A 41 11.02 -10.59 -7.27
CA PHE A 41 11.02 -9.91 -8.57
C PHE A 41 9.68 -10.07 -9.29
N GLU A 42 9.20 -11.31 -9.40
CA GLU A 42 7.88 -11.61 -9.98
C GLU A 42 6.76 -10.87 -9.23
N ALA A 43 6.75 -10.95 -7.90
CA ALA A 43 5.72 -10.33 -7.08
C ALA A 43 5.69 -8.80 -7.24
N MET A 44 6.84 -8.14 -7.29
CA MET A 44 6.92 -6.68 -7.31
C MET A 44 6.88 -6.08 -8.73
N PHE A 45 7.43 -6.75 -9.73
CA PHE A 45 7.64 -6.16 -11.06
C PHE A 45 6.84 -6.80 -12.19
N GLU A 46 6.51 -8.08 -12.08
CA GLU A 46 5.71 -8.76 -13.10
C GLU A 46 4.23 -8.75 -12.74
N LYS A 47 3.86 -9.26 -11.58
CA LYS A 47 2.47 -9.27 -11.10
C LYS A 47 2.04 -7.91 -10.57
N GLY A 48 2.85 -7.32 -9.69
CA GLY A 48 2.60 -6.02 -9.08
C GLY A 48 1.39 -6.01 -8.14
N SER A 49 0.94 -4.82 -7.77
CA SER A 49 -0.15 -4.61 -6.80
C SER A 49 -1.38 -3.90 -7.37
N LEU A 50 -1.44 -3.68 -8.69
CA LEU A 50 -2.47 -2.83 -9.29
C LEU A 50 -3.89 -3.39 -9.06
N SER A 51 -4.09 -4.70 -9.16
CA SER A 51 -5.39 -5.34 -8.90
C SER A 51 -5.82 -5.14 -7.44
N ALA A 52 -4.90 -5.36 -6.49
CA ALA A 52 -5.14 -5.13 -5.08
C ALA A 52 -5.46 -3.65 -4.79
N MET A 53 -4.71 -2.70 -5.36
CA MET A 53 -4.97 -1.27 -5.17
C MET A 53 -6.34 -0.84 -5.71
N ARG A 54 -6.75 -1.38 -6.86
CA ARG A 54 -8.09 -1.14 -7.40
C ARG A 54 -9.18 -1.74 -6.52
N PHE A 55 -8.97 -2.93 -5.98
CA PHE A 55 -9.90 -3.54 -5.04
C PHE A 55 -10.05 -2.72 -3.75
N VAL A 56 -8.93 -2.28 -3.15
CA VAL A 56 -8.96 -1.39 -1.98
C VAL A 56 -9.69 -0.07 -2.30
N THR A 57 -9.48 0.49 -3.50
CA THR A 57 -10.20 1.70 -3.94
C THR A 57 -11.71 1.46 -4.08
N ALA A 58 -12.12 0.30 -4.58
CA ALA A 58 -13.54 -0.07 -4.65
C ALA A 58 -14.14 -0.23 -3.24
N VAL A 59 -13.39 -0.81 -2.30
CA VAL A 59 -13.80 -0.90 -0.89
C VAL A 59 -13.93 0.49 -0.27
N GLU A 60 -12.96 1.36 -0.46
CA GLU A 60 -13.00 2.75 0.05
C GLU A 60 -14.23 3.52 -0.43
N LEU A 61 -14.64 3.33 -1.68
CA LEU A 61 -15.81 4.00 -2.25
C LEU A 61 -17.15 3.49 -1.72
N HIS A 62 -17.23 2.22 -1.29
CA HIS A 62 -18.52 1.58 -0.99
C HIS A 62 -18.64 1.02 0.45
N SER A 63 -17.54 0.84 1.14
CA SER A 63 -17.45 0.30 2.51
C SER A 63 -16.17 0.85 3.19
N PRO A 64 -16.05 2.19 3.32
CA PRO A 64 -14.81 2.85 3.75
C PRO A 64 -14.33 2.40 5.13
N GLU A 65 -15.24 1.97 6.01
CA GLU A 65 -14.95 1.44 7.34
C GLU A 65 -14.10 0.15 7.33
N LEU A 66 -14.10 -0.58 6.20
CA LEU A 66 -13.33 -1.82 6.03
C LEU A 66 -12.04 -1.64 5.22
N THR A 67 -11.74 -0.43 4.76
CA THR A 67 -10.56 -0.15 3.92
C THR A 67 -9.25 -0.55 4.60
N GLU A 68 -9.10 -0.24 5.89
CA GLU A 68 -7.92 -0.60 6.66
C GLU A 68 -7.79 -2.12 6.81
N GLN A 69 -8.86 -2.81 7.21
CA GLN A 69 -8.86 -4.26 7.40
C GLN A 69 -8.53 -5.00 6.12
N VAL A 70 -9.12 -4.61 4.99
CA VAL A 70 -8.82 -5.19 3.67
C VAL A 70 -7.36 -4.95 3.31
N SER A 71 -6.84 -3.75 3.52
CA SER A 71 -5.43 -3.43 3.28
C SER A 71 -4.51 -4.31 4.12
N ARG A 72 -4.80 -4.50 5.42
CA ARG A 72 -4.05 -5.38 6.33
C ARG A 72 -4.06 -6.84 5.87
N GLU A 73 -5.20 -7.36 5.42
CA GLU A 73 -5.25 -8.74 4.93
C GLU A 73 -4.45 -8.92 3.64
N LEU A 74 -4.45 -7.94 2.72
CA LEU A 74 -3.62 -7.96 1.53
C LEU A 74 -2.12 -7.90 1.88
N TRP A 75 -1.71 -7.06 2.85
CA TRP A 75 -0.32 -7.02 3.31
C TRP A 75 0.11 -8.33 3.96
N ARG A 76 -0.74 -8.93 4.80
CA ARG A 76 -0.48 -10.25 5.42
C ARG A 76 -0.36 -11.36 4.37
N ARG A 77 -1.19 -11.31 3.33
CA ARG A 77 -1.12 -12.28 2.22
C ARG A 77 0.26 -12.25 1.57
N ILE A 78 0.68 -11.10 1.10
CA ILE A 78 1.93 -11.00 0.33
C ILE A 78 3.18 -11.03 1.23
N TRP A 79 3.19 -10.28 2.34
CA TRP A 79 4.39 -10.05 3.15
C TRP A 79 4.53 -10.96 4.38
N SER A 80 3.53 -11.78 4.69
CA SER A 80 3.63 -12.70 5.83
C SER A 80 3.32 -14.15 5.46
N LYS A 81 2.57 -14.40 4.37
CA LYS A 81 2.11 -15.74 3.99
C LYS A 81 2.53 -16.15 2.59
N ASN A 82 3.26 -15.32 1.88
CA ASN A 82 3.66 -15.54 0.47
C ASN A 82 2.47 -15.97 -0.41
N GLN A 83 1.34 -15.28 -0.26
CA GLN A 83 0.11 -15.55 -0.99
C GLN A 83 -0.13 -14.49 -2.08
N ASP A 84 -0.85 -14.86 -3.13
CA ASP A 84 -1.23 -13.97 -4.21
C ASP A 84 -2.18 -12.84 -3.76
N ILE A 85 -2.07 -11.68 -4.42
CA ILE A 85 -2.95 -10.51 -4.23
C ILE A 85 -3.48 -9.98 -5.57
N THR A 86 -3.39 -10.74 -6.65
CA THR A 86 -3.68 -10.25 -8.00
C THR A 86 -4.92 -10.86 -8.61
N THR A 87 -5.28 -12.09 -8.23
CA THR A 87 -6.45 -12.78 -8.79
C THR A 87 -7.75 -12.42 -8.07
N PRO A 88 -8.90 -12.48 -8.74
CA PRO A 88 -10.21 -12.26 -8.11
C PRO A 88 -10.45 -13.13 -6.88
N GLU A 89 -10.02 -14.39 -6.92
CA GLU A 89 -10.14 -15.33 -5.81
C GLU A 89 -9.34 -14.87 -4.59
N SER A 90 -8.10 -14.45 -4.82
CA SER A 90 -7.22 -13.90 -3.77
C SER A 90 -7.80 -12.63 -3.14
N LEU A 91 -8.41 -11.75 -3.95
CA LEU A 91 -9.06 -10.53 -3.46
C LEU A 91 -10.31 -10.85 -2.65
N LYS A 92 -11.12 -11.84 -3.08
CA LYS A 92 -12.28 -12.33 -2.32
C LYS A 92 -11.87 -12.87 -0.95
N GLU A 93 -10.89 -13.76 -0.90
CA GLU A 93 -10.39 -14.31 0.37
C GLU A 93 -9.88 -13.24 1.32
N ALA A 94 -9.21 -12.20 0.79
CA ALA A 94 -8.76 -11.07 1.61
C ALA A 94 -9.94 -10.27 2.15
N GLY A 95 -10.95 -10.00 1.33
CA GLY A 95 -12.17 -9.29 1.71
C GLY A 95 -13.00 -10.05 2.75
N GLU A 96 -13.18 -11.36 2.57
CA GLU A 96 -13.87 -12.23 3.54
C GLU A 96 -13.21 -12.17 4.92
N LYS A 97 -11.87 -12.30 4.96
CA LYS A 97 -11.10 -12.22 6.21
C LYS A 97 -11.14 -10.84 6.85
N ALA A 98 -11.33 -9.81 6.06
CA ALA A 98 -11.51 -8.44 6.53
C ALA A 98 -12.92 -8.14 7.03
N GLY A 99 -13.87 -9.09 6.86
CA GLY A 99 -15.26 -8.93 7.31
C GLY A 99 -16.20 -8.32 6.27
N LEU A 100 -15.80 -8.28 4.99
CA LEU A 100 -16.73 -7.86 3.92
C LEU A 100 -17.87 -8.87 3.79
N PRO A 101 -19.13 -8.42 3.74
CA PRO A 101 -20.28 -9.30 3.52
C PRO A 101 -20.21 -10.02 2.16
N ALA A 102 -20.60 -11.29 2.13
CA ALA A 102 -20.47 -12.14 0.94
C ALA A 102 -21.22 -11.60 -0.28
N ASP A 103 -22.37 -10.97 -0.06
CA ASP A 103 -23.19 -10.30 -1.10
C ASP A 103 -22.49 -9.09 -1.72
N GLN A 104 -21.72 -8.34 -0.94
CA GLN A 104 -20.96 -7.19 -1.41
C GLN A 104 -19.65 -7.59 -2.09
N LEU A 105 -19.03 -8.67 -1.63
CA LEU A 105 -17.69 -9.08 -2.03
C LEU A 105 -17.57 -9.32 -3.53
N GLN A 106 -18.50 -10.09 -4.12
CA GLN A 106 -18.53 -10.34 -5.57
C GLN A 106 -18.68 -9.04 -6.37
N ARG A 107 -19.53 -8.12 -5.88
CA ARG A 107 -19.73 -6.81 -6.49
C ARG A 107 -18.46 -5.97 -6.43
N LEU A 108 -17.81 -5.87 -5.27
CA LEU A 108 -16.62 -5.05 -5.08
C LEU A 108 -15.42 -5.53 -5.91
N VAL A 109 -15.23 -6.85 -6.03
CA VAL A 109 -14.22 -7.43 -6.91
C VAL A 109 -14.52 -7.09 -8.38
N GLY A 110 -15.79 -7.14 -8.79
CA GLY A 110 -16.20 -6.70 -10.14
C GLY A 110 -15.98 -5.21 -10.39
N LEU A 111 -16.24 -4.37 -9.39
CA LEU A 111 -16.03 -2.91 -9.47
C LEU A 111 -14.54 -2.52 -9.55
N ALA A 112 -13.63 -3.35 -9.06
CA ALA A 112 -12.19 -3.09 -9.13
C ALA A 112 -11.67 -2.87 -10.57
N VAL A 113 -12.39 -3.35 -11.59
CA VAL A 113 -12.04 -3.12 -13.00
C VAL A 113 -12.89 -2.04 -13.67
N SER A 114 -13.80 -1.39 -12.95
CA SER A 114 -14.64 -0.31 -13.45
C SER A 114 -13.85 0.93 -13.81
N GLN A 115 -14.42 1.79 -14.67
CA GLN A 115 -13.82 3.06 -15.03
C GLN A 115 -13.74 4.01 -13.83
N GLU A 116 -14.78 4.05 -13.01
CA GLU A 116 -14.85 4.86 -11.79
C GLU A 116 -13.66 4.58 -10.84
N VAL A 117 -13.43 3.32 -10.51
CA VAL A 117 -12.32 2.90 -9.63
C VAL A 117 -10.96 3.23 -10.25
N LYS A 118 -10.80 3.01 -11.56
CA LYS A 118 -9.56 3.36 -12.26
C LYS A 118 -9.27 4.84 -12.23
N GLU A 119 -10.28 5.67 -12.42
CA GLU A 119 -10.16 7.14 -12.37
C GLU A 119 -9.89 7.62 -10.96
N LYS A 120 -10.60 7.11 -9.95
CA LYS A 120 -10.34 7.45 -8.55
C LYS A 120 -8.90 7.16 -8.16
N LEU A 121 -8.39 5.97 -8.48
CA LEU A 121 -6.99 5.60 -8.18
C LEU A 121 -5.98 6.49 -8.91
N LYS A 122 -6.27 6.89 -10.17
CA LYS A 122 -5.43 7.84 -10.91
C LYS A 122 -5.44 9.23 -10.27
N LEU A 123 -6.60 9.72 -9.83
CA LEU A 123 -6.72 11.00 -9.15
C LEU A 123 -5.91 11.03 -7.85
N MET A 124 -5.99 9.99 -7.02
CA MET A 124 -5.17 9.87 -5.80
C MET A 124 -3.67 9.86 -6.12
N THR A 125 -3.27 9.18 -7.18
CA THR A 125 -1.87 9.19 -7.65
C THR A 125 -1.44 10.58 -8.13
N GLN A 126 -2.31 11.29 -8.85
CA GLN A 126 -2.02 12.64 -9.32
C GLN A 126 -1.93 13.63 -8.17
N GLU A 127 -2.78 13.50 -7.16
CA GLU A 127 -2.72 14.31 -5.94
C GLU A 127 -1.37 14.15 -5.23
N ALA A 128 -0.93 12.91 -5.02
CA ALA A 128 0.39 12.65 -4.46
C ALA A 128 1.53 13.29 -5.31
N LEU A 129 1.46 13.20 -6.64
CA LEU A 129 2.42 13.83 -7.53
C LEU A 129 2.39 15.37 -7.46
N ASN A 130 1.22 15.97 -7.26
CA ASN A 130 1.09 17.43 -7.06
C ASN A 130 1.81 17.86 -5.78
N HIS A 131 1.80 17.03 -4.73
CA HIS A 131 2.61 17.19 -3.52
C HIS A 131 4.08 16.78 -3.69
N LYS A 132 4.54 16.57 -4.94
CA LYS A 132 5.92 16.18 -5.26
C LYS A 132 6.33 14.82 -4.69
N ALA A 133 5.39 13.90 -4.53
CA ALA A 133 5.69 12.55 -4.10
C ALA A 133 6.72 11.87 -5.02
N PHE A 134 7.67 11.20 -4.42
CA PHE A 134 8.68 10.39 -5.11
C PHE A 134 8.71 8.93 -4.63
N GLY A 135 7.86 8.58 -3.67
CA GLY A 135 7.70 7.23 -3.13
C GLY A 135 6.63 7.19 -2.03
N PHE A 136 6.42 6.03 -1.44
CA PHE A 136 5.45 5.79 -0.37
C PHE A 136 6.09 5.02 0.79
N PRO A 137 5.53 5.13 2.03
CA PRO A 137 4.41 6.01 2.39
C PRO A 137 4.76 7.49 2.25
N LEU A 138 3.76 8.29 1.84
CA LEU A 138 3.83 9.76 1.85
C LEU A 138 2.71 10.26 2.78
N ILE A 139 3.10 11.09 3.73
CA ILE A 139 2.18 11.75 4.66
C ILE A 139 2.13 13.22 4.28
N VAL A 140 0.94 13.76 4.10
CA VAL A 140 0.70 15.20 3.93
C VAL A 140 0.04 15.70 5.19
N ALA A 141 0.77 16.43 6.02
CA ALA A 141 0.26 17.05 7.25
C ALA A 141 -0.08 18.52 6.98
N HIS A 142 -1.26 18.95 7.40
CA HIS A 142 -1.66 20.35 7.30
C HIS A 142 -1.32 21.06 8.60
N ILE A 143 -0.16 21.74 8.61
CA ILE A 143 0.38 22.45 9.78
C ILE A 143 0.23 23.95 9.52
N ASP A 144 -0.47 24.67 10.40
CA ASP A 144 -0.75 26.10 10.28
C ASP A 144 -1.35 26.49 8.90
N GLY A 145 -2.21 25.61 8.35
CA GLY A 145 -2.86 25.81 7.07
C GLY A 145 -1.95 25.56 5.84
N ARG A 146 -0.75 25.03 6.02
CA ARG A 146 0.19 24.69 4.95
C ARG A 146 0.40 23.18 4.87
N PRO A 147 0.44 22.60 3.66
CA PRO A 147 0.76 21.19 3.49
C PRO A 147 2.27 20.96 3.63
N GLU A 148 2.65 20.16 4.63
CA GLU A 148 4.02 19.69 4.84
C GLU A 148 4.09 18.21 4.52
N ILE A 149 5.11 17.78 3.77
CA ILE A 149 5.24 16.39 3.34
C ILE A 149 6.31 15.64 4.14
N PHE A 150 5.97 14.39 4.52
CA PHE A 150 6.89 13.47 5.16
C PHE A 150 6.93 12.18 4.34
N PHE A 151 8.14 11.72 4.02
CA PHE A 151 8.35 10.48 3.29
C PHE A 151 9.00 9.43 4.18
N GLY A 152 8.36 8.27 4.26
CA GLY A 152 8.85 7.12 4.99
C GLY A 152 8.00 6.79 6.23
N SER A 153 7.99 5.52 6.60
CA SER A 153 7.30 5.01 7.80
C SER A 153 8.03 5.32 9.11
N ASP A 154 9.21 5.91 9.03
CA ASP A 154 10.11 6.26 10.13
C ASP A 154 10.09 7.75 10.47
N ARG A 155 9.10 8.53 9.98
CA ARG A 155 9.00 9.99 10.18
C ARG A 155 7.97 10.42 11.22
N PHE A 156 7.34 9.48 11.92
CA PHE A 156 6.28 9.82 12.90
C PHE A 156 6.78 10.66 14.07
N GLU A 157 7.98 10.41 14.59
CA GLU A 157 8.56 11.23 15.67
C GLU A 157 8.84 12.66 15.21
N LEU A 158 9.33 12.83 13.97
CA LEU A 158 9.56 14.15 13.39
C LEU A 158 8.23 14.88 13.15
N LEU A 159 7.21 14.18 12.70
CA LEU A 159 5.86 14.72 12.54
C LEU A 159 5.29 15.17 13.89
N ALA A 160 5.38 14.32 14.92
CA ALA A 160 4.92 14.65 16.27
C ALA A 160 5.63 15.92 16.81
N HIS A 161 6.95 16.00 16.63
CA HIS A 161 7.73 17.19 17.01
C HIS A 161 7.20 18.49 16.36
N LEU A 162 6.89 18.44 15.06
CA LEU A 162 6.35 19.60 14.34
C LEU A 162 4.90 19.96 14.73
N LEU A 163 4.14 18.98 15.21
CA LEU A 163 2.79 19.20 15.76
C LEU A 163 2.80 19.67 17.22
N GLY A 164 3.98 19.79 17.84
CA GLY A 164 4.13 20.18 19.24
C GLY A 164 3.82 19.05 20.23
N GLU A 165 3.75 17.81 19.75
CA GLU A 165 3.61 16.61 20.58
C GLU A 165 5.02 16.08 20.92
N SER A 166 5.30 15.93 22.21
CA SER A 166 6.58 15.43 22.74
C SER A 166 6.41 14.07 23.40
#